data_89ab9e8faeda9ef5e54f7ffe828ef53f
#
_entry.id   89ab9e8faeda9ef5e54f7ffe828ef53f
#
_cell.length_a   1.000
_cell.length_b   1.000
_cell.length_c   1.000
_cell.angle_alpha   90.00
_cell.angle_beta   90.00
_cell.angle_gamma   90.00
#
_symmetry.space_group_name_H-M   'P 1'
#
loop_
_entity.id
_entity.type
_entity.pdbx_description
1 polymer ?
#
loop_
_entity_poly.entity_id
_entity_poly.type
_entity_poly.pdbx_seq_one_letter_code
_entity_poly.pdbx_strand_id
1 'polypeptide(L)'
;MRWNTVLFDLDGTVTDPKEGITCAVAYALRQQGIIADPDTLTSFIGPPLHESFPELFGLTEEQTDRAVEDFRVYFSRQGWAENIPYKGMAELLESLQGAGLKLVIATSKPEEFALRIMEHFGLAAYFHRICGAQREDLSLIHI
;
A
#
# COMPACT_ATOMS: atom_id res chain seq x y z
N MET A 1 14.77 29.32 2.46
CA MET A 1 13.85 28.45 1.74
C MET A 1 12.43 28.74 2.21
N ARG A 2 11.51 28.87 1.27
CA ARG A 2 10.12 29.27 1.56
C ARG A 2 9.32 28.14 2.23
N TRP A 3 9.70 26.88 1.99
CA TRP A 3 9.03 25.70 2.51
C TRP A 3 10.00 24.95 3.42
N ASN A 4 9.48 24.40 4.51
CA ASN A 4 10.29 23.67 5.48
C ASN A 4 9.86 22.20 5.65
N THR A 5 8.80 21.80 4.97
CA THR A 5 8.22 20.46 5.10
C THR A 5 7.87 19.91 3.74
N VAL A 6 8.17 18.62 3.52
CA VAL A 6 7.78 17.88 2.32
C VAL A 6 6.84 16.74 2.73
N LEU A 7 5.69 16.67 2.09
CA LEU A 7 4.75 15.59 2.27
C LEU A 7 4.94 14.56 1.15
N PHE A 8 5.08 13.30 1.53
CA PHE A 8 5.19 12.17 0.60
C PHE A 8 3.96 11.29 0.70
N ASP A 9 3.41 10.87 -0.43
CA ASP A 9 2.56 9.69 -0.48
C ASP A 9 3.45 8.45 -0.34
N LEU A 10 2.87 7.31 0.02
CA LEU A 10 3.62 6.08 0.21
C LEU A 10 3.57 5.21 -1.05
N ASP A 11 2.42 4.60 -1.33
CA ASP A 11 2.27 3.64 -2.43
C ASP A 11 2.41 4.32 -3.79
N GLY A 12 3.38 3.86 -4.58
CA GLY A 12 3.67 4.44 -5.89
C GLY A 12 4.52 5.70 -5.84
N THR A 13 5.00 6.11 -4.67
CA THR A 13 5.84 7.30 -4.49
C THR A 13 7.13 6.96 -3.74
N VAL A 14 7.06 6.48 -2.52
CA VAL A 14 8.23 6.05 -1.74
C VAL A 14 8.55 4.60 -2.02
N THR A 15 7.54 3.75 -2.08
CA THR A 15 7.66 2.32 -2.35
C THR A 15 6.73 1.88 -3.48
N ASP A 16 7.14 0.80 -4.17
CA ASP A 16 6.33 0.12 -5.17
C ASP A 16 5.65 -1.08 -4.51
N PRO A 17 4.32 -1.05 -4.32
CA PRO A 17 3.57 -2.11 -3.65
C PRO A 17 3.12 -3.22 -4.61
N LYS A 18 3.58 -3.23 -5.86
CA LYS A 18 3.08 -4.11 -6.92
C LYS A 18 3.02 -5.57 -6.50
N GLU A 19 4.12 -6.11 -6.01
CA GLU A 19 4.21 -7.53 -5.65
C GLU A 19 3.22 -7.91 -4.55
N GLY A 20 3.18 -7.13 -3.47
CA GLY A 20 2.29 -7.39 -2.34
C GLY A 20 0.81 -7.37 -2.73
N ILE A 21 0.41 -6.38 -3.52
CA ILE A 21 -0.98 -6.25 -3.96
C ILE A 21 -1.36 -7.36 -4.93
N THR A 22 -0.55 -7.59 -5.96
CA THR A 22 -0.88 -8.60 -6.99
C THR A 22 -0.86 -10.02 -6.43
N CYS A 23 0.07 -10.33 -5.54
CA CYS A 23 0.12 -11.64 -4.87
C CYS A 23 -1.07 -11.83 -3.92
N ALA A 24 -1.48 -10.79 -3.20
CA ALA A 24 -2.66 -10.86 -2.35
C ALA A 24 -3.95 -11.06 -3.14
N VAL A 25 -4.08 -10.41 -4.29
CA VAL A 25 -5.22 -10.62 -5.21
C VAL A 25 -5.21 -12.05 -5.75
N ALA A 26 -4.06 -12.53 -6.20
CA ALA A 26 -3.93 -13.91 -6.71
C ALA A 26 -4.31 -14.94 -5.64
N TYR A 27 -3.88 -14.71 -4.40
CA TYR A 27 -4.26 -15.56 -3.27
C TYR A 27 -5.78 -15.56 -3.06
N ALA A 28 -6.40 -14.37 -3.02
CA ALA A 28 -7.85 -14.25 -2.83
C ALA A 28 -8.63 -14.95 -3.94
N LEU A 29 -8.22 -14.80 -5.20
CA LEU A 29 -8.83 -15.49 -6.33
C LEU A 29 -8.69 -17.00 -6.23
N ARG A 30 -7.53 -17.49 -5.80
CA ARG A 30 -7.29 -18.94 -5.63
C ARG A 30 -8.23 -19.54 -4.60
N GLN A 31 -8.56 -18.82 -3.54
CA GLN A 31 -9.53 -19.28 -2.54
C GLN A 31 -10.91 -19.50 -3.15
N GLN A 32 -11.19 -18.91 -4.28
CA GLN A 32 -12.45 -19.08 -5.02
C GLN A 32 -12.30 -19.98 -6.26
N GLY A 33 -11.19 -20.71 -6.36
CA GLY A 33 -10.94 -21.62 -7.47
C GLY A 33 -10.46 -20.95 -8.76
N ILE A 34 -10.09 -19.67 -8.71
CA ILE A 34 -9.60 -18.93 -9.88
C ILE A 34 -8.09 -18.84 -9.81
N ILE A 35 -7.42 -19.38 -10.82
CA ILE A 35 -5.96 -19.32 -10.94
C ILE A 35 -5.60 -18.14 -11.84
N ALA A 36 -4.89 -17.16 -11.29
CA ALA A 36 -4.43 -15.98 -12.02
C ALA A 36 -2.95 -15.72 -11.74
N ASP A 37 -2.22 -15.32 -12.78
CA ASP A 37 -0.82 -14.91 -12.66
C ASP A 37 -0.78 -13.51 -12.05
N PRO A 38 -0.03 -13.28 -10.94
CA PRO A 38 0.11 -11.96 -10.34
C PRO A 38 0.50 -10.87 -11.34
N ASP A 39 1.34 -11.18 -12.33
CA ASP A 39 1.76 -10.20 -13.34
C ASP A 39 0.63 -9.68 -14.20
N THR A 40 -0.51 -10.37 -14.25
CA THR A 40 -1.71 -9.95 -14.99
C THR A 40 -2.68 -9.12 -14.14
N LEU A 41 -2.38 -8.89 -12.87
CA LEU A 41 -3.29 -8.29 -11.89
C LEU A 41 -2.93 -6.86 -11.51
N THR A 42 -2.08 -6.20 -12.28
CA THR A 42 -1.61 -4.84 -11.98
C THR A 42 -2.73 -3.79 -11.98
N SER A 43 -3.82 -4.05 -12.69
CA SER A 43 -4.99 -3.16 -12.71
C SER A 43 -5.72 -3.06 -11.35
N PHE A 44 -5.43 -3.97 -10.41
CA PHE A 44 -5.92 -3.87 -9.04
C PHE A 44 -5.21 -2.80 -8.20
N ILE A 45 -4.07 -2.29 -8.67
CA ILE A 45 -3.30 -1.27 -7.95
C ILE A 45 -3.96 0.09 -8.18
N GLY A 46 -4.49 0.67 -7.12
CA GLY A 46 -5.17 1.96 -7.12
C GLY A 46 -6.67 1.88 -6.87
N PRO A 47 -7.47 1.26 -7.77
CA PRO A 47 -8.92 1.19 -7.56
C PRO A 47 -9.32 0.40 -6.30
N PRO A 48 -10.49 0.67 -5.72
CA PRO A 48 -11.01 -0.11 -4.60
C PRO A 48 -11.24 -1.57 -4.98
N LEU A 49 -10.90 -2.49 -4.09
CA LEU A 49 -11.06 -3.93 -4.31
C LEU A 49 -12.51 -4.33 -4.58
N HIS A 50 -13.46 -3.69 -3.89
CA HIS A 50 -14.89 -3.95 -4.06
C HIS A 50 -15.42 -3.62 -5.46
N GLU A 51 -14.71 -2.76 -6.18
CA GLU A 51 -15.02 -2.44 -7.57
C GLU A 51 -14.28 -3.36 -8.53
N SER A 52 -12.99 -3.60 -8.28
CA SER A 52 -12.14 -4.36 -9.19
C SER A 52 -12.49 -5.84 -9.28
N PHE A 53 -12.83 -6.50 -8.18
CA PHE A 53 -13.20 -7.92 -8.22
C PHE A 53 -14.45 -8.21 -9.06
N PRO A 54 -15.57 -7.47 -8.89
CA PRO A 54 -16.72 -7.67 -9.77
C PRO A 54 -16.43 -7.30 -11.23
N GLU A 55 -15.78 -6.17 -11.46
CA GLU A 55 -15.53 -5.65 -12.80
C GLU A 55 -14.62 -6.57 -13.63
N LEU A 56 -13.53 -7.06 -13.04
CA LEU A 56 -12.51 -7.82 -13.75
C LEU A 56 -12.74 -9.33 -13.73
N PHE A 57 -13.41 -9.86 -12.72
CA PHE A 57 -13.63 -11.30 -12.55
C PHE A 57 -15.08 -11.71 -12.39
N GLY A 58 -16.01 -10.77 -12.47
CA GLY A 58 -17.45 -11.07 -12.40
C GLY A 58 -17.90 -11.66 -11.06
N LEU A 59 -17.20 -11.36 -9.97
CA LEU A 59 -17.56 -11.87 -8.65
C LEU A 59 -18.86 -11.23 -8.18
N THR A 60 -19.70 -12.04 -7.52
CA THR A 60 -20.89 -11.54 -6.83
C THR A 60 -20.48 -10.70 -5.62
N GLU A 61 -21.43 -9.98 -5.03
CA GLU A 61 -21.18 -9.19 -3.81
C GLU A 61 -20.62 -10.07 -2.69
N GLU A 62 -21.22 -11.22 -2.45
CA GLU A 62 -20.78 -12.18 -1.43
C GLU A 62 -19.36 -12.72 -1.73
N GLN A 63 -19.09 -13.06 -2.98
CA GLN A 63 -17.77 -13.52 -3.40
C GLN A 63 -16.73 -12.41 -3.25
N THR A 64 -17.10 -11.18 -3.58
CA THR A 64 -16.23 -10.01 -3.43
C THR A 64 -15.87 -9.77 -1.96
N ASP A 65 -16.84 -9.84 -1.06
CA ASP A 65 -16.59 -9.66 0.37
C ASP A 65 -15.60 -10.70 0.90
N ARG A 66 -15.76 -11.95 0.48
CA ARG A 66 -14.81 -13.01 0.84
C ARG A 66 -13.42 -12.78 0.24
N ALA A 67 -13.36 -12.36 -1.01
CA ALA A 67 -12.09 -12.07 -1.69
C ALA A 67 -11.35 -10.92 -1.01
N VAL A 68 -12.05 -9.87 -0.62
CA VAL A 68 -11.46 -8.74 0.11
C VAL A 68 -10.91 -9.19 1.46
N GLU A 69 -11.64 -10.05 2.18
CA GLU A 69 -11.17 -10.59 3.46
C GLU A 69 -9.92 -11.47 3.28
N ASP A 70 -9.92 -12.35 2.28
CA ASP A 70 -8.76 -13.18 1.96
C ASP A 70 -7.54 -12.34 1.53
N PHE A 71 -7.78 -11.28 0.77
CA PHE A 71 -6.74 -10.29 0.43
C PHE A 71 -6.12 -9.70 1.71
N ARG A 72 -6.96 -9.27 2.65
CA ARG A 72 -6.49 -8.68 3.92
C ARG A 72 -5.68 -9.68 4.75
N VAL A 73 -6.11 -10.93 4.77
CA VAL A 73 -5.38 -12.00 5.47
C VAL A 73 -3.97 -12.15 4.90
N TYR A 74 -3.85 -12.27 3.58
CA TYR A 74 -2.54 -12.38 2.93
C TYR A 74 -1.70 -11.12 3.16
N PHE A 75 -2.29 -9.96 2.93
CA PHE A 75 -1.58 -8.69 3.04
C PHE A 75 -1.06 -8.45 4.45
N SER A 76 -1.86 -8.75 5.48
CA SER A 76 -1.44 -8.58 6.87
C SER A 76 -0.33 -9.54 7.29
N ARG A 77 -0.27 -10.74 6.69
CA ARG A 77 0.76 -11.73 6.99
C ARG A 77 2.08 -11.45 6.30
N GLN A 78 2.06 -11.18 5.00
CA GLN A 78 3.28 -11.06 4.20
C GLN A 78 3.24 -9.99 3.12
N GLY A 79 2.07 -9.70 2.55
CA GLY A 79 1.96 -8.77 1.42
C GLY A 79 2.47 -7.37 1.73
N TRP A 80 2.32 -6.92 2.96
CA TRP A 80 2.83 -5.61 3.40
C TRP A 80 4.35 -5.50 3.23
N ALA A 81 5.09 -6.60 3.36
CA ALA A 81 6.54 -6.64 3.21
C ALA A 81 6.99 -6.94 1.76
N GLU A 82 6.09 -7.39 0.90
CA GLU A 82 6.31 -7.60 -0.52
C GLU A 82 6.19 -6.27 -1.27
N ASN A 83 7.14 -5.40 -0.99
CA ASN A 83 7.18 -3.99 -1.36
C ASN A 83 8.64 -3.64 -1.64
N ILE A 84 8.91 -2.68 -2.50
CA ILE A 84 10.28 -2.28 -2.84
C ILE A 84 10.37 -0.76 -2.85
N PRO A 85 11.28 -0.16 -2.05
CA PRO A 85 11.55 1.26 -2.19
C PRO A 85 12.06 1.57 -3.60
N TYR A 86 11.61 2.68 -4.16
CA TYR A 86 12.12 3.10 -5.46
C TYR A 86 13.60 3.42 -5.38
N LYS A 87 14.32 3.09 -6.47
CA LYS A 87 15.76 3.33 -6.57
C LYS A 87 16.05 4.82 -6.38
N GLY A 88 17.02 5.12 -5.51
CA GLY A 88 17.40 6.50 -5.21
C GLY A 88 16.56 7.15 -4.11
N MET A 89 15.55 6.47 -3.59
CA MET A 89 14.66 7.07 -2.58
C MET A 89 15.41 7.35 -1.26
N ALA A 90 16.19 6.40 -0.78
CA ALA A 90 16.94 6.59 0.46
C ALA A 90 17.90 7.79 0.36
N GLU A 91 18.61 7.92 -0.76
CA GLU A 91 19.53 9.02 -1.03
C GLU A 91 18.79 10.37 -1.11
N LEU A 92 17.60 10.37 -1.74
CA LEU A 92 16.77 11.57 -1.80
C LEU A 92 16.34 12.01 -0.39
N LEU A 93 15.84 11.08 0.42
CA LEU A 93 15.38 11.39 1.78
C LEU A 93 16.52 11.90 2.64
N GLU A 94 17.69 11.29 2.55
CA GLU A 94 18.88 11.73 3.23
C GLU A 94 19.27 13.15 2.84
N SER A 95 19.26 13.45 1.54
CA SER A 95 19.59 14.78 1.02
C SER A 95 18.61 15.85 1.51
N LEU A 96 17.31 15.55 1.48
CA LEU A 96 16.28 16.48 1.93
C LEU A 96 16.36 16.74 3.43
N GLN A 97 16.59 15.69 4.23
CA GLN A 97 16.78 15.81 5.67
C GLN A 97 18.04 16.63 5.99
N GLY A 98 19.13 16.37 5.26
CA GLY A 98 20.38 17.11 5.39
C GLY A 98 20.24 18.59 5.01
N ALA A 99 19.30 18.94 4.15
CA ALA A 99 18.97 20.32 3.82
C ALA A 99 18.09 21.02 4.86
N GLY A 100 17.78 20.34 5.97
CA GLY A 100 16.98 20.89 7.06
C GLY A 100 15.48 20.81 6.87
N LEU A 101 15.00 20.03 5.88
CA LEU A 101 13.57 19.85 5.64
C LEU A 101 13.01 18.78 6.57
N LYS A 102 11.78 18.99 7.01
CA LYS A 102 10.99 17.96 7.69
C LYS A 102 10.28 17.11 6.64
N LEU A 103 10.38 15.80 6.79
CA LEU A 103 9.75 14.85 5.87
C LEU A 103 8.59 14.17 6.58
N VAL A 104 7.43 14.09 5.92
CA VAL A 104 6.22 13.50 6.47
C VAL A 104 5.62 12.58 5.43
N ILE A 105 5.19 11.39 5.84
CA ILE A 105 4.33 10.54 5.00
C ILE A 105 2.89 10.86 5.32
N ALA A 106 2.09 11.06 4.27
CA ALA A 106 0.64 11.20 4.33
C ALA A 106 0.03 10.21 3.33
N THR A 107 -0.57 9.14 3.84
CA THR A 107 -1.07 8.04 3.00
C THR A 107 -2.48 7.61 3.42
N SER A 108 -3.26 7.14 2.44
CA SER A 108 -4.54 6.49 2.70
C SER A 108 -4.39 5.05 3.21
N LYS A 109 -3.18 4.49 3.14
CA LYS A 109 -2.87 3.18 3.72
C LYS A 109 -3.05 3.22 5.25
N PRO A 110 -3.52 2.13 5.89
CA PRO A 110 -3.56 2.07 7.36
C PRO A 110 -2.19 2.40 7.96
N GLU A 111 -2.19 3.27 8.96
CA GLU A 111 -0.96 3.81 9.55
C GLU A 111 -0.03 2.72 10.09
N GLU A 112 -0.59 1.68 10.70
CA GLU A 112 0.19 0.55 11.22
C GLU A 112 1.03 -0.14 10.12
N PHE A 113 0.47 -0.29 8.92
CA PHE A 113 1.20 -0.87 7.78
C PHE A 113 2.23 0.10 7.22
N ALA A 114 1.89 1.38 7.11
CA ALA A 114 2.84 2.40 6.66
C ALA A 114 4.07 2.44 7.55
N LEU A 115 3.86 2.43 8.87
CA LEU A 115 4.95 2.43 9.85
C LEU A 115 5.80 1.16 9.75
N ARG A 116 5.16 -0.01 9.66
CA ARG A 116 5.87 -1.29 9.53
C ARG A 116 6.72 -1.36 8.26
N ILE A 117 6.19 -0.87 7.14
CA ILE A 117 6.90 -0.84 5.86
C ILE A 117 8.14 0.07 5.97
N MET A 118 7.99 1.25 6.53
CA MET A 118 9.11 2.19 6.69
C MET A 118 10.18 1.66 7.65
N GLU A 119 9.78 1.01 8.73
CA GLU A 119 10.72 0.37 9.65
C GLU A 119 11.43 -0.82 8.99
N HIS A 120 10.70 -1.62 8.26
CA HIS A 120 11.24 -2.79 7.57
C HIS A 120 12.36 -2.42 6.57
N PHE A 121 12.18 -1.33 5.83
CA PHE A 121 13.16 -0.87 4.86
C PHE A 121 14.19 0.12 5.42
N GLY A 122 14.15 0.39 6.73
CA GLY A 122 15.09 1.29 7.37
C GLY A 122 14.91 2.75 6.98
N LEU A 123 13.71 3.15 6.53
CA LEU A 123 13.41 4.50 6.09
C LEU A 123 12.66 5.35 7.13
N ALA A 124 12.16 4.73 8.19
CA ALA A 124 11.35 5.42 9.20
C ALA A 124 12.09 6.60 9.85
N ALA A 125 13.39 6.47 10.06
CA ALA A 125 14.21 7.49 10.72
C ALA A 125 14.32 8.80 9.93
N TYR A 126 14.07 8.79 8.61
CA TYR A 126 14.08 10.00 7.80
C TYR A 126 12.85 10.86 7.99
N PHE A 127 11.76 10.28 8.48
CA PHE A 127 10.48 10.96 8.56
C PHE A 127 10.25 11.54 9.96
N HIS A 128 9.88 12.80 10.00
CA HIS A 128 9.45 13.48 11.21
C HIS A 128 8.12 12.87 11.72
N ARG A 129 7.24 12.47 10.79
CA ARG A 129 5.97 11.86 11.09
C ARG A 129 5.50 10.95 9.95
N ILE A 130 4.85 9.84 10.30
CA ILE A 130 4.21 8.91 9.37
C ILE A 130 2.73 8.89 9.71
N CYS A 131 1.91 9.48 8.82
CA CYS A 131 0.47 9.61 9.00
C CYS A 131 -0.24 8.72 7.99
N GLY A 132 -1.08 7.83 8.49
CA GLY A 132 -1.91 6.96 7.67
C GLY A 132 -3.34 6.94 8.16
N ALA A 133 -4.18 6.16 7.48
CA ALA A 133 -5.57 5.99 7.88
C ALA A 133 -5.66 5.26 9.23
N GLN A 134 -6.52 5.75 10.09
CA GLN A 134 -6.88 5.06 11.33
C GLN A 134 -7.94 4.00 11.02
N ARG A 135 -7.98 2.91 11.80
CA ARG A 135 -8.96 1.83 11.59
C ARG A 135 -10.41 2.33 11.55
N GLU A 136 -10.70 3.34 12.33
CA GLU A 136 -12.03 3.95 12.42
C GLU A 136 -12.38 4.72 11.15
N ASP A 137 -11.36 5.25 10.47
CA ASP A 137 -11.52 6.05 9.25
C ASP A 137 -11.61 5.20 7.98
N LEU A 138 -11.30 3.91 8.05
CA LEU A 138 -11.33 3.01 6.89
C LEU A 138 -12.72 2.90 6.26
N SER A 139 -13.78 3.10 7.05
CA SER A 139 -15.14 3.14 6.54
C SER A 139 -15.46 4.44 5.77
N LEU A 140 -14.70 5.50 6.02
CA LEU A 140 -14.87 6.81 5.38
C LEU A 140 -14.06 6.95 4.09
N ILE A 141 -12.98 6.19 3.93
CA ILE A 141 -12.11 6.20 2.74
C ILE A 141 -12.83 5.64 1.52
N HIS A 142 -13.93 4.93 1.71
CA HIS A 142 -14.73 4.34 0.65
C HIS A 142 -15.87 5.25 0.17
N ILE A 143 -15.91 6.47 0.65
CA ILE A 143 -16.88 7.47 0.21
C ILE A 143 -16.28 8.28 -0.98
#